data_1d94f962d6add126665ab6b9665f203d
#
_entry.id   1d94f962d6add126665ab6b9665f203d
#
_cell.length_a   1.000
_cell.length_b   1.000
_cell.length_c   1.000
_cell.angle_alpha   90.00
_cell.angle_beta   90.00
_cell.angle_gamma   90.00
#
_symmetry.space_group_name_H-M   'P 1'
#
loop_
_entity.id
_entity.type
_entity.pdbx_description
1 polymer ?
#
loop_
_entity_poly.entity_id
_entity_poly.type
_entity_poly.pdbx_seq_one_letter_code
_entity_poly.pdbx_strand_id
1 'polypeptide(L)'
;MAGAMGIPFIPIMSQKGSSINEITTFLGENKLRLMECPFTGQKVTLISGINPDVSIIHCQRADTEGNLQAWGSMFSAKWGTLAGKTIIASVEEIVDNNTIRRNPELTLVPGFRVAAVVHEPWGAHPGHLFGYHDDDRWFRYMYANFFCDDEKRFKQFMDEWVYGVEDRAGYIAHYIQKYGYRRLMRLKPKPFYSDPINYGTYPFDTMNMDI
;
A
#
# COMPACT_ATOMS: atom_id res chain seq x y z
N MET A 1 4.73 13.33 1.26
CA MET A 1 3.79 14.48 1.16
C MET A 1 4.36 15.58 0.26
N ALA A 2 5.50 16.20 0.55
CA ALA A 2 6.02 17.31 -0.27
C ALA A 2 6.05 17.00 -1.79
N GLY A 3 6.66 15.88 -2.20
CA GLY A 3 6.70 15.49 -3.62
C GLY A 3 5.32 15.30 -4.24
N ALA A 4 4.38 14.69 -3.51
CA ALA A 4 3.01 14.50 -4.01
C ALA A 4 2.24 15.81 -4.21
N MET A 5 2.60 16.85 -3.47
CA MET A 5 2.01 18.19 -3.58
C MET A 5 2.76 19.09 -4.57
N GLY A 6 3.84 18.60 -5.18
CA GLY A 6 4.68 19.39 -6.08
C GLY A 6 5.47 20.52 -5.38
N ILE A 7 5.65 20.44 -4.06
CA ILE A 7 6.43 21.42 -3.31
C ILE A 7 7.85 20.91 -3.05
N PRO A 8 8.86 21.81 -3.08
CA PRO A 8 10.27 21.39 -3.01
C PRO A 8 10.66 20.83 -1.65
N PHE A 9 10.04 21.29 -0.57
CA PHE A 9 10.29 20.81 0.79
C PHE A 9 9.09 21.07 1.69
N ILE A 10 9.07 20.42 2.85
CA ILE A 10 8.09 20.64 3.90
C ILE A 10 8.80 20.94 5.23
N PRO A 11 8.45 22.04 5.94
CA PRO A 11 8.96 22.31 7.27
C PRO A 11 8.25 21.45 8.30
N ILE A 12 9.00 20.86 9.22
CA ILE A 12 8.45 20.09 10.34
C ILE A 12 9.08 20.53 11.66
N MET A 13 8.27 20.46 12.72
CA MET A 13 8.69 20.71 14.10
C MET A 13 9.17 19.43 14.81
N SER A 14 8.77 18.27 14.29
CA SER A 14 9.13 16.96 14.81
C SER A 14 10.60 16.63 14.57
N GLN A 15 11.11 15.62 15.27
CA GLN A 15 12.49 15.12 15.23
C GLN A 15 13.54 16.01 15.92
N LYS A 16 13.15 17.13 16.54
CA LYS A 16 14.06 17.97 17.32
C LYS A 16 14.53 17.16 18.54
N GLY A 17 15.85 16.95 18.66
CA GLY A 17 16.43 16.12 19.72
C GLY A 17 16.29 14.60 19.53
N SER A 18 15.83 14.15 18.36
CA SER A 18 15.78 12.74 17.97
C SER A 18 17.07 12.34 17.26
N SER A 19 17.57 11.13 17.54
CA SER A 19 18.69 10.51 16.82
C SER A 19 18.37 10.16 15.36
N ILE A 20 17.12 10.28 14.92
CA ILE A 20 16.72 10.00 13.54
C ILE A 20 17.52 10.84 12.54
N ASN A 21 17.80 12.10 12.87
CA ASN A 21 18.59 12.97 12.01
C ASN A 21 20.06 12.51 11.83
N GLU A 22 20.59 11.79 12.82
CA GLU A 22 21.93 11.21 12.78
C GLU A 22 21.95 9.87 12.04
N ILE A 23 20.88 9.10 12.14
CA ILE A 23 20.75 7.76 11.57
C ILE A 23 20.39 7.81 10.08
N THR A 24 19.66 8.83 9.64
CA THR A 24 19.17 8.95 8.25
C THR A 24 20.23 9.43 7.25
N THR A 25 21.49 9.12 7.48
CA THR A 25 22.63 9.46 6.59
C THR A 25 22.48 8.90 5.17
N PHE A 26 21.76 7.79 5.00
CA PHE A 26 21.48 7.19 3.69
C PHE A 26 20.63 8.10 2.77
N LEU A 27 19.95 9.10 3.32
CA LEU A 27 19.19 10.09 2.55
C LEU A 27 20.07 11.19 1.95
N GLY A 28 21.37 11.21 2.30
CA GLY A 28 22.34 12.21 1.89
C GLY A 28 22.14 13.55 2.63
N GLU A 29 23.18 14.38 2.62
CA GLU A 29 23.22 15.66 3.33
C GLU A 29 22.15 16.67 2.88
N ASN A 30 21.64 16.53 1.65
CA ASN A 30 20.70 17.47 1.06
C ASN A 30 19.22 17.14 1.35
N LYS A 31 18.92 16.08 2.10
CA LYS A 31 17.54 15.70 2.40
C LYS A 31 16.95 16.43 3.58
N LEU A 32 17.77 16.85 4.50
CA LEU A 32 17.38 17.58 5.71
C LEU A 32 18.19 18.89 5.82
N ARG A 33 17.51 19.97 6.16
CA ARG A 33 18.12 21.27 6.45
C ARG A 33 17.46 21.88 7.67
N LEU A 34 18.23 22.63 8.46
CA LEU A 34 17.68 23.46 9.53
C LEU A 34 17.48 24.86 9.02
N MET A 35 16.35 25.47 9.37
CA MET A 35 16.02 26.84 9.03
C MET A 35 15.31 27.49 10.21
N GLU A 36 15.47 28.77 10.38
CA GLU A 36 14.68 29.58 11.28
C GLU A 36 13.37 29.95 10.57
N CYS A 37 12.23 29.70 11.23
CA CYS A 37 10.91 30.05 10.69
C CYS A 37 10.78 31.58 10.59
N PRO A 38 10.54 32.14 9.42
CA PRO A 38 10.47 33.59 9.23
C PRO A 38 9.28 34.25 9.94
N PHE A 39 8.29 33.46 10.38
CA PHE A 39 7.10 33.95 11.05
C PHE A 39 7.20 33.88 12.58
N THR A 40 7.89 32.87 13.12
CA THR A 40 7.91 32.60 14.58
C THR A 40 9.28 32.65 15.22
N GLY A 41 10.36 32.75 14.42
CA GLY A 41 11.75 32.65 14.89
C GLY A 41 12.17 31.24 15.39
N GLN A 42 11.28 30.25 15.33
CA GLN A 42 11.62 28.89 15.80
C GLN A 42 12.44 28.13 14.75
N LYS A 43 13.39 27.34 15.24
CA LYS A 43 14.14 26.42 14.36
C LYS A 43 13.24 25.28 13.92
N VAL A 44 13.14 25.06 12.62
CA VAL A 44 12.39 23.98 11.96
C VAL A 44 13.31 23.12 11.11
N THR A 45 12.98 21.86 10.96
CA THR A 45 13.65 20.96 10.02
C THR A 45 12.94 20.96 8.69
N LEU A 46 13.66 21.28 7.61
CA LEU A 46 13.15 21.17 6.25
C LEU A 46 13.42 19.77 5.72
N ILE A 47 12.41 19.12 5.20
CA ILE A 47 12.53 17.81 4.53
C ILE A 47 12.26 18.01 3.05
N SER A 48 13.24 17.64 2.20
CA SER A 48 13.08 17.76 0.74
C SER A 48 11.99 16.85 0.21
N GLY A 49 11.31 17.28 -0.84
CA GLY A 49 10.36 16.45 -1.59
C GLY A 49 11.05 15.25 -2.25
N ILE A 50 10.44 14.09 -2.14
CA ILE A 50 10.85 12.88 -2.87
C ILE A 50 9.94 12.77 -4.09
N ASN A 51 10.53 12.68 -5.28
CA ASN A 51 9.82 12.57 -6.55
C ASN A 51 10.39 11.36 -7.32
N PRO A 52 9.95 10.14 -7.01
CA PRO A 52 10.40 8.95 -7.70
C PRO A 52 9.96 8.97 -9.17
N ASP A 53 10.75 8.37 -10.05
CA ASP A 53 10.38 8.25 -11.45
C ASP A 53 9.18 7.32 -11.62
N VAL A 54 9.12 6.24 -10.82
CA VAL A 54 8.02 5.28 -10.81
C VAL A 54 7.57 5.03 -9.38
N SER A 55 6.26 5.09 -9.17
CA SER A 55 5.60 4.58 -7.95
C SER A 55 4.79 3.33 -8.30
N ILE A 56 4.94 2.30 -7.46
CA ILE A 56 4.18 1.05 -7.59
C ILE A 56 3.27 0.94 -6.37
N ILE A 57 2.02 0.57 -6.60
CA ILE A 57 1.04 0.36 -5.52
C ILE A 57 0.17 -0.86 -5.81
N HIS A 58 -0.23 -1.56 -4.74
CA HIS A 58 -1.30 -2.55 -4.80
C HIS A 58 -2.56 -1.96 -4.16
N CYS A 59 -3.67 -1.98 -4.90
CA CYS A 59 -4.95 -1.39 -4.49
C CYS A 59 -6.05 -2.45 -4.46
N GLN A 60 -7.17 -2.09 -3.85
CA GLN A 60 -8.34 -2.95 -3.81
C GLN A 60 -8.94 -3.15 -5.19
N ARG A 61 -9.13 -2.08 -5.96
CA ARG A 61 -9.73 -2.20 -7.29
C ARG A 61 -9.37 -1.07 -8.22
N ALA A 62 -9.51 -1.34 -9.51
CA ALA A 62 -9.45 -0.34 -10.57
C ALA A 62 -10.56 -0.58 -11.58
N ASP A 63 -10.86 0.43 -12.38
CA ASP A 63 -11.68 0.26 -13.59
C ASP A 63 -10.81 0.16 -14.85
N THR A 64 -11.47 -0.04 -15.98
CA THR A 64 -10.81 -0.14 -17.29
C THR A 64 -10.23 1.18 -17.80
N GLU A 65 -10.58 2.30 -17.15
CA GLU A 65 -10.02 3.63 -17.42
C GLU A 65 -8.78 3.92 -16.56
N GLY A 66 -8.41 3.00 -15.65
CA GLY A 66 -7.25 3.10 -14.78
C GLY A 66 -7.49 3.91 -13.50
N ASN A 67 -8.74 4.24 -13.16
CA ASN A 67 -9.04 4.87 -11.89
C ASN A 67 -8.83 3.87 -10.75
N LEU A 68 -7.96 4.22 -9.80
CA LEU A 68 -7.61 3.35 -8.67
C LEU A 68 -8.40 3.72 -7.43
N GLN A 69 -9.06 2.75 -6.83
CA GLN A 69 -9.67 2.90 -5.52
C GLN A 69 -8.92 2.13 -4.44
N ALA A 70 -8.68 2.82 -3.34
CA ALA A 70 -8.05 2.24 -2.17
C ALA A 70 -8.68 2.82 -0.90
N TRP A 71 -8.83 1.96 0.11
CA TRP A 71 -9.39 2.35 1.41
C TRP A 71 -8.70 1.63 2.57
N GLY A 72 -9.03 2.05 3.78
CA GLY A 72 -8.38 1.58 4.99
C GLY A 72 -7.21 2.47 5.39
N SER A 73 -6.26 1.89 6.09
CA SER A 73 -5.11 2.63 6.60
C SER A 73 -4.06 2.80 5.52
N MET A 74 -4.09 3.92 4.83
CA MET A 74 -3.18 4.21 3.72
C MET A 74 -1.80 4.73 4.14
N PHE A 75 -1.65 5.22 5.39
CA PHE A 75 -0.38 5.78 5.91
C PHE A 75 0.40 6.61 4.87
N SER A 76 1.66 6.21 4.63
CA SER A 76 2.53 6.83 3.63
C SER A 76 2.21 6.41 2.18
N ALA A 77 1.46 5.32 1.97
CA ALA A 77 1.19 4.79 0.64
C ALA A 77 0.52 5.81 -0.28
N LYS A 78 -0.48 6.55 0.22
CA LYS A 78 -1.12 7.64 -0.53
C LYS A 78 -0.10 8.66 -1.06
N TRP A 79 0.72 9.18 -0.18
CA TRP A 79 1.66 10.24 -0.54
C TRP A 79 2.84 9.72 -1.36
N GLY A 80 3.29 8.50 -1.08
CA GLY A 80 4.32 7.82 -1.88
C GLY A 80 3.85 7.59 -3.31
N THR A 81 2.64 7.09 -3.49
CA THR A 81 2.06 6.86 -4.82
C THR A 81 1.92 8.16 -5.60
N LEU A 82 1.31 9.18 -5.00
CA LEU A 82 1.06 10.47 -5.67
C LEU A 82 2.34 11.27 -5.96
N ALA A 83 3.45 10.96 -5.30
CA ALA A 83 4.75 11.59 -5.56
C ALA A 83 5.44 11.07 -6.83
N GLY A 84 5.07 9.89 -7.33
CA GLY A 84 5.65 9.31 -8.54
C GLY A 84 5.30 10.08 -9.80
N LYS A 85 6.26 10.19 -10.72
CA LYS A 85 6.02 10.74 -12.06
C LYS A 85 5.14 9.79 -12.87
N THR A 86 5.44 8.50 -12.81
CA THR A 86 4.70 7.40 -13.43
C THR A 86 4.14 6.49 -12.33
N ILE A 87 2.87 6.13 -12.42
CA ILE A 87 2.22 5.26 -11.45
C ILE A 87 1.84 3.94 -12.13
N ILE A 88 2.29 2.84 -11.57
CA ILE A 88 1.91 1.47 -11.95
C ILE A 88 1.16 0.86 -10.76
N ALA A 89 0.03 0.22 -11.04
CA ALA A 89 -0.78 -0.41 -10.01
C ALA A 89 -1.03 -1.89 -10.30
N SER A 90 -1.03 -2.71 -9.25
CA SER A 90 -1.70 -3.99 -9.25
C SER A 90 -2.96 -3.90 -8.41
N VAL A 91 -3.99 -4.69 -8.72
CA VAL A 91 -5.28 -4.64 -8.03
C VAL A 91 -5.85 -6.03 -7.81
N GLU A 92 -6.62 -6.17 -6.74
CA GLU A 92 -7.37 -7.41 -6.48
C GLU A 92 -8.51 -7.61 -7.47
N GLU A 93 -9.08 -6.52 -8.00
CA GLU A 93 -10.28 -6.58 -8.81
C GLU A 93 -10.31 -5.48 -9.88
N ILE A 94 -10.69 -5.84 -11.10
CA ILE A 94 -11.07 -4.89 -12.15
C ILE A 94 -12.59 -4.80 -12.17
N VAL A 95 -13.11 -3.59 -12.00
CA VAL A 95 -14.54 -3.33 -11.89
C VAL A 95 -15.04 -2.42 -13.01
N ASP A 96 -16.35 -2.35 -13.16
CA ASP A 96 -17.01 -1.38 -14.04
C ASP A 96 -16.78 0.07 -13.55
N ASN A 97 -16.64 1.00 -14.48
CA ASN A 97 -16.43 2.43 -14.17
C ASN A 97 -17.54 3.01 -13.28
N ASN A 98 -18.80 2.57 -13.47
CA ASN A 98 -19.90 3.02 -12.60
C ASN A 98 -19.71 2.59 -11.14
N THR A 99 -19.04 1.47 -10.89
CA THR A 99 -18.68 1.05 -9.52
C THR A 99 -17.71 2.05 -8.88
N ILE A 100 -16.74 2.54 -9.63
CA ILE A 100 -15.82 3.60 -9.16
C ILE A 100 -16.59 4.91 -8.91
N ARG A 101 -17.43 5.30 -9.86
CA ARG A 101 -18.20 6.57 -9.80
C ARG A 101 -19.22 6.63 -8.68
N ARG A 102 -19.68 5.50 -8.16
CA ARG A 102 -20.58 5.45 -7.00
C ARG A 102 -19.90 5.90 -5.71
N ASN A 103 -18.60 5.70 -5.57
CA ASN A 103 -17.83 6.03 -4.38
C ASN A 103 -16.56 6.82 -4.77
N PRO A 104 -16.70 8.03 -5.31
CA PRO A 104 -15.59 8.80 -5.85
C PRO A 104 -14.55 9.18 -4.78
N GLU A 105 -14.97 9.30 -3.52
CA GLU A 105 -14.10 9.61 -2.39
C GLU A 105 -13.06 8.52 -2.08
N LEU A 106 -13.29 7.30 -2.56
CA LEU A 106 -12.32 6.21 -2.45
C LEU A 106 -11.26 6.25 -3.54
N THR A 107 -11.44 7.11 -4.56
CA THR A 107 -10.49 7.21 -5.66
C THR A 107 -9.19 7.84 -5.18
N LEU A 108 -8.17 6.99 -5.07
CA LEU A 108 -6.83 7.39 -4.65
C LEU A 108 -6.08 8.09 -5.78
N VAL A 109 -6.15 7.51 -6.98
CA VAL A 109 -5.45 8.00 -8.18
C VAL A 109 -6.42 7.98 -9.36
N PRO A 110 -6.64 9.11 -10.02
CA PRO A 110 -7.42 9.14 -11.26
C PRO A 110 -6.64 8.50 -12.41
N GLY A 111 -7.35 7.87 -13.34
CA GLY A 111 -6.78 7.06 -14.42
C GLY A 111 -5.75 7.78 -15.28
N PHE A 112 -5.92 9.09 -15.54
CA PHE A 112 -4.97 9.88 -16.32
C PHE A 112 -3.55 9.98 -15.71
N ARG A 113 -3.38 9.61 -14.43
CA ARG A 113 -2.08 9.54 -13.73
C ARG A 113 -1.49 8.14 -13.74
N VAL A 114 -2.25 7.12 -14.16
CA VAL A 114 -1.88 5.71 -14.07
C VAL A 114 -1.40 5.23 -15.43
N ALA A 115 -0.17 4.73 -15.49
CA ALA A 115 0.43 4.24 -16.72
C ALA A 115 0.03 2.79 -17.04
N ALA A 116 -0.17 1.96 -16.01
CA ALA A 116 -0.56 0.58 -16.17
C ALA A 116 -1.30 0.05 -14.93
N VAL A 117 -2.26 -0.85 -15.17
CA VAL A 117 -2.97 -1.61 -14.14
C VAL A 117 -2.85 -3.09 -14.45
N VAL A 118 -2.47 -3.87 -13.44
CA VAL A 118 -2.37 -5.33 -13.50
C VAL A 118 -3.39 -5.93 -12.55
N HIS A 119 -4.22 -6.85 -13.05
CA HIS A 119 -5.11 -7.64 -12.19
C HIS A 119 -4.29 -8.73 -11.50
N GLU A 120 -4.13 -8.61 -10.19
CA GLU A 120 -3.24 -9.47 -9.41
C GLU A 120 -3.87 -9.83 -8.06
N PRO A 121 -4.81 -10.77 -8.03
CA PRO A 121 -5.43 -11.23 -6.79
C PRO A 121 -4.40 -11.76 -5.78
N TRP A 122 -4.62 -11.44 -4.51
CA TRP A 122 -3.66 -11.73 -3.43
C TRP A 122 -2.33 -10.96 -3.56
N GLY A 123 -2.29 -9.91 -4.34
CA GLY A 123 -1.07 -9.15 -4.61
C GLY A 123 -0.40 -8.57 -3.35
N ALA A 124 -1.18 -8.27 -2.30
CA ALA A 124 -0.65 -7.79 -1.03
C ALA A 124 -0.20 -8.90 -0.06
N HIS A 125 -0.58 -10.18 -0.31
CA HIS A 125 -0.16 -11.27 0.59
C HIS A 125 1.38 -11.37 0.67
N PRO A 126 1.99 -11.55 1.82
CA PRO A 126 1.42 -11.91 3.13
C PRO A 126 0.91 -10.73 3.97
N GLY A 127 0.93 -9.50 3.46
CA GLY A 127 0.31 -8.35 4.09
C GLY A 127 -1.22 -8.40 4.00
N HIS A 128 -1.89 -7.45 4.64
CA HIS A 128 -3.35 -7.32 4.57
C HIS A 128 -3.78 -6.38 3.45
N LEU A 129 -5.00 -6.59 2.97
CA LEU A 129 -5.71 -5.64 2.13
C LEU A 129 -7.16 -5.56 2.59
N PHE A 130 -7.54 -4.41 3.15
CA PHE A 130 -8.86 -4.22 3.78
C PHE A 130 -10.01 -4.57 2.83
N GLY A 131 -10.89 -5.46 3.30
CA GLY A 131 -12.04 -5.96 2.55
C GLY A 131 -11.75 -7.18 1.68
N TYR A 132 -10.49 -7.54 1.45
CA TYR A 132 -10.11 -8.68 0.61
C TYR A 132 -9.42 -9.79 1.38
N HIS A 133 -8.42 -9.49 2.18
CA HIS A 133 -7.77 -10.48 3.03
C HIS A 133 -7.01 -9.85 4.20
N ASP A 134 -6.89 -10.62 5.25
CA ASP A 134 -6.17 -10.26 6.46
C ASP A 134 -4.68 -10.54 6.32
N ASP A 135 -3.91 -10.10 7.32
CA ASP A 135 -2.46 -10.27 7.42
C ASP A 135 -2.10 -11.73 7.76
N ASP A 136 -1.30 -12.38 6.93
CA ASP A 136 -0.73 -13.70 7.28
C ASP A 136 0.45 -13.53 8.25
N ARG A 137 0.09 -13.22 9.48
CA ARG A 137 1.06 -12.97 10.56
C ARG A 137 2.02 -14.13 10.76
N TRP A 138 1.53 -15.36 10.60
CA TRP A 138 2.37 -16.52 10.78
C TRP A 138 3.44 -16.61 9.67
N PHE A 139 3.07 -16.42 8.42
CA PHE A 139 4.02 -16.44 7.30
C PHE A 139 5.05 -15.30 7.44
N ARG A 140 4.60 -14.11 7.81
CA ARG A 140 5.49 -12.97 8.09
C ARG A 140 6.40 -13.23 9.29
N TYR A 141 5.87 -13.86 10.36
CA TYR A 141 6.67 -14.23 11.51
C TYR A 141 7.75 -15.25 11.14
N MET A 142 7.41 -16.28 10.36
CA MET A 142 8.36 -17.25 9.85
C MET A 142 9.44 -16.60 9.00
N TYR A 143 9.08 -15.68 8.11
CA TYR A 143 10.04 -14.91 7.33
C TYR A 143 10.98 -14.11 8.23
N ALA A 144 10.45 -13.29 9.12
CA ALA A 144 11.23 -12.37 9.94
C ALA A 144 12.14 -13.07 10.96
N ASN A 145 11.65 -14.14 11.61
CA ASN A 145 12.35 -14.74 12.75
C ASN A 145 13.07 -16.06 12.41
N PHE A 146 12.85 -16.59 11.22
CA PHE A 146 13.49 -17.85 10.84
C PHE A 146 14.37 -17.70 9.60
N PHE A 147 13.93 -16.94 8.61
CA PHE A 147 14.68 -16.82 7.36
C PHE A 147 15.63 -15.63 7.33
N CYS A 148 15.28 -14.50 7.97
CA CYS A 148 16.09 -13.28 7.88
C CYS A 148 17.36 -13.30 8.74
N ASP A 149 17.42 -14.13 9.78
CA ASP A 149 18.55 -14.15 10.73
C ASP A 149 19.79 -14.90 10.21
N ASP A 150 19.66 -15.61 9.10
CA ASP A 150 20.72 -16.44 8.55
C ASP A 150 20.75 -16.30 7.03
N GLU A 151 21.91 -15.98 6.48
CA GLU A 151 22.08 -15.72 5.04
C GLU A 151 21.72 -16.95 4.19
N LYS A 152 22.04 -18.15 4.65
CA LYS A 152 21.72 -19.39 3.94
C LYS A 152 20.21 -19.63 3.90
N ARG A 153 19.53 -19.41 5.02
CA ARG A 153 18.06 -19.54 5.10
C ARG A 153 17.36 -18.45 4.29
N PHE A 154 17.88 -17.22 4.33
CA PHE A 154 17.38 -16.14 3.50
C PHE A 154 17.48 -16.49 2.01
N LYS A 155 18.63 -17.02 1.58
CA LYS A 155 18.81 -17.48 0.20
C LYS A 155 17.82 -18.60 -0.15
N GLN A 156 17.62 -19.57 0.74
CA GLN A 156 16.63 -20.63 0.53
C GLN A 156 15.21 -20.07 0.36
N PHE A 157 14.85 -19.08 1.16
CA PHE A 157 13.57 -18.40 1.03
C PHE A 157 13.44 -17.69 -0.33
N MET A 158 14.46 -16.97 -0.75
CA MET A 158 14.46 -16.29 -2.04
C MET A 158 14.37 -17.27 -3.20
N ASP A 159 15.13 -18.36 -3.14
CA ASP A 159 15.14 -19.41 -4.17
C ASP A 159 13.76 -20.11 -4.26
N GLU A 160 13.09 -20.33 -3.15
CA GLU A 160 11.78 -20.99 -3.10
C GLU A 160 10.61 -20.05 -3.44
N TRP A 161 10.56 -18.87 -2.82
CA TRP A 161 9.38 -18.03 -2.81
C TRP A 161 9.42 -16.87 -3.80
N VAL A 162 10.59 -16.53 -4.31
CA VAL A 162 10.77 -15.41 -5.24
C VAL A 162 11.24 -15.92 -6.59
N TYR A 163 12.36 -16.65 -6.63
CA TYR A 163 12.95 -17.13 -7.89
C TYR A 163 12.38 -18.48 -8.35
N GLY A 164 11.83 -19.27 -7.43
CA GLY A 164 11.24 -20.58 -7.71
C GLY A 164 9.79 -20.54 -8.19
N VAL A 165 9.20 -19.35 -8.30
CA VAL A 165 7.83 -19.14 -8.79
C VAL A 165 7.86 -18.20 -9.99
N GLU A 166 7.05 -18.50 -10.99
CA GLU A 166 7.04 -17.74 -12.24
C GLU A 166 6.31 -16.40 -12.09
N ASP A 167 5.20 -16.42 -11.37
CA ASP A 167 4.33 -15.27 -11.16
C ASP A 167 3.59 -15.37 -9.82
N ARG A 168 2.66 -14.44 -9.60
CA ARG A 168 1.87 -14.41 -8.37
C ARG A 168 0.92 -15.59 -8.25
N ALA A 169 0.36 -16.07 -9.34
CA ALA A 169 -0.50 -17.25 -9.33
C ALA A 169 0.30 -18.50 -8.94
N GLY A 170 1.51 -18.65 -9.46
CA GLY A 170 2.47 -19.68 -9.07
C GLY A 170 2.84 -19.59 -7.59
N TYR A 171 3.08 -18.38 -7.07
CA TYR A 171 3.31 -18.17 -5.63
C TYR A 171 2.14 -18.65 -4.78
N ILE A 172 0.91 -18.29 -5.13
CA ILE A 172 -0.29 -18.71 -4.40
C ILE A 172 -0.50 -20.23 -4.51
N ALA A 173 -0.29 -20.82 -5.69
CA ALA A 173 -0.35 -22.27 -5.88
C ALA A 173 0.67 -23.00 -5.00
N HIS A 174 1.92 -22.52 -4.96
CA HIS A 174 2.96 -23.05 -4.10
C HIS A 174 2.61 -22.91 -2.61
N TYR A 175 2.07 -21.76 -2.19
CA TYR A 175 1.59 -21.57 -0.84
C TYR A 175 0.49 -22.57 -0.45
N ILE A 176 -0.50 -22.77 -1.34
CA ILE A 176 -1.58 -23.75 -1.14
C ILE A 176 -1.04 -25.17 -1.05
N GLN A 177 -0.11 -25.55 -1.93
CA GLN A 177 0.52 -26.86 -1.92
C GLN A 177 1.25 -27.13 -0.59
N LYS A 178 1.97 -26.13 -0.08
CA LYS A 178 2.81 -26.27 1.12
C LYS A 178 2.02 -26.19 2.43
N TYR A 179 1.05 -25.29 2.50
CA TYR A 179 0.36 -24.95 3.75
C TYR A 179 -1.16 -25.21 3.74
N GLY A 180 -1.71 -25.57 2.59
CA GLY A 180 -3.10 -25.95 2.42
C GLY A 180 -4.04 -24.78 2.08
N TYR A 181 -4.99 -25.03 1.19
CA TYR A 181 -6.02 -24.09 0.76
C TYR A 181 -6.82 -23.49 1.93
N ARG A 182 -7.17 -24.34 2.93
CA ARG A 182 -7.92 -23.90 4.11
C ARG A 182 -7.19 -22.80 4.89
N ARG A 183 -5.85 -22.83 4.90
CA ARG A 183 -5.05 -21.81 5.57
C ARG A 183 -5.18 -20.46 4.86
N LEU A 184 -5.01 -20.44 3.54
CA LEU A 184 -5.16 -19.22 2.75
C LEU A 184 -6.57 -18.64 2.91
N MET A 185 -7.60 -19.47 2.84
CA MET A 185 -9.00 -19.02 2.95
C MET A 185 -9.37 -18.47 4.33
N ARG A 186 -8.64 -18.81 5.39
CA ARG A 186 -8.85 -18.16 6.71
C ARG A 186 -8.53 -16.68 6.72
N LEU A 187 -7.74 -16.22 5.76
CA LEU A 187 -7.40 -14.79 5.62
C LEU A 187 -8.52 -14.00 4.94
N LYS A 188 -9.45 -14.65 4.25
CA LYS A 188 -10.60 -13.96 3.65
C LYS A 188 -11.54 -13.41 4.74
N PRO A 189 -12.14 -12.22 4.53
CA PRO A 189 -13.13 -11.68 5.43
C PRO A 189 -14.27 -12.68 5.64
N LYS A 190 -14.70 -12.81 6.89
CA LYS A 190 -15.88 -13.60 7.19
C LYS A 190 -17.12 -12.73 6.97
N PRO A 191 -18.14 -13.21 6.25
CA PRO A 191 -19.33 -12.42 5.95
C PRO A 191 -20.05 -11.85 7.19
N PHE A 192 -19.90 -12.54 8.34
CA PHE A 192 -20.53 -12.12 9.60
C PHE A 192 -19.82 -10.98 10.34
N TYR A 193 -18.60 -10.62 9.95
CA TYR A 193 -17.78 -9.60 10.63
C TYR A 193 -17.47 -8.40 9.75
N SER A 194 -17.82 -8.46 8.48
CA SER A 194 -17.71 -7.34 7.58
C SER A 194 -19.10 -6.77 7.32
N ASP A 195 -19.55 -5.87 8.17
CA ASP A 195 -20.67 -5.01 7.78
C ASP A 195 -20.23 -4.26 6.51
N PRO A 196 -21.06 -4.27 5.46
CA PRO A 196 -20.79 -3.43 4.31
C PRO A 196 -20.72 -1.99 4.80
N ILE A 197 -19.57 -1.36 4.66
CA ILE A 197 -19.45 0.05 5.00
C ILE A 197 -20.35 0.81 4.04
N ASN A 198 -21.41 1.40 4.57
CA ASN A 198 -22.28 2.27 3.81
C ASN A 198 -21.62 3.66 3.72
N TYR A 199 -21.10 3.97 2.55
CA TYR A 199 -20.51 5.28 2.24
C TYR A 199 -21.59 6.32 1.85
N GLY A 200 -22.88 6.04 2.13
CA GLY A 200 -23.97 6.94 1.79
C GLY A 200 -24.39 6.93 0.31
N THR A 201 -23.88 5.98 -0.47
CA THR A 201 -24.14 5.89 -1.91
C THR A 201 -25.20 4.85 -2.27
N TYR A 202 -25.64 4.07 -1.30
CA TYR A 202 -26.73 3.12 -1.51
C TYR A 202 -28.08 3.79 -1.22
N PRO A 203 -29.05 3.69 -2.13
CA PRO A 203 -30.42 4.06 -1.82
C PRO A 203 -30.91 3.28 -0.60
N PHE A 204 -31.61 3.94 0.31
CA PHE A 204 -32.14 3.31 1.53
C PHE A 204 -33.05 2.10 1.26
N ASP A 205 -33.72 2.11 0.12
CA ASP A 205 -34.61 1.06 -0.37
C ASP A 205 -33.90 -0.23 -0.82
N THR A 206 -32.55 -0.16 -1.05
CA THR A 206 -31.74 -1.36 -1.36
C THR A 206 -31.09 -1.97 -0.13
N MET A 207 -31.20 -1.34 1.04
CA MET A 207 -30.89 -1.99 2.29
C MET A 207 -32.00 -2.97 2.60
N ASN A 208 -31.77 -4.26 2.38
CA ASN A 208 -32.60 -5.30 2.95
C ASN A 208 -32.51 -5.18 4.47
N MET A 209 -33.44 -4.42 5.02
CA MET A 209 -33.72 -4.37 6.46
C MET A 209 -34.68 -5.50 6.83
N ASP A 210 -34.56 -6.67 6.25
CA ASP A 210 -35.16 -7.88 6.72
C ASP A 210 -34.44 -8.34 7.99
N ILE A 211 -34.84 -7.73 9.10
CA ILE A 211 -34.55 -8.18 10.46
C ILE A 211 -35.53 -9.25 10.85
#